data_2c5b94443275551ce5a55ada1b759802
#
_entry.id   2c5b94443275551ce5a55ada1b759802
#
_cell.length_a   1.000
_cell.length_b   1.000
_cell.length_c   1.000
_cell.angle_alpha   90.00
_cell.angle_beta   90.00
_cell.angle_gamma   90.00
#
_symmetry.space_group_name_H-M   'P 1'
#
loop_
_entity.id
_entity.type
_entity.pdbx_description
1 polymer ?
#
loop_
_entity_poly.entity_id
_entity_poly.type
_entity_poly.pdbx_seq_one_letter_code
_entity_poly.pdbx_strand_id
1 'polypeptide(L)'
;AEITAVGTNSTACEAMLKGGASRAATGENALIVACRRADVIVGPVGIVIADALLGEISPSMAKAVAQSSAVRVLLPVNKCDNLIVGTGGFTVSELIDQAVETVKNIGTGC
;
A
#
# COMPACT_ATOMS: atom_id res chain seq x y z
N ALA A 1 12.50 1.53 11.60
CA ALA A 1 11.24 2.09 11.10
C ALA A 1 10.04 1.36 11.72
N GLU A 2 9.01 2.09 12.04
CA GLU A 2 7.79 1.52 12.57
C GLU A 2 6.82 1.23 11.43
N ILE A 3 6.37 -0.01 11.33
CA ILE A 3 5.50 -0.46 10.25
C ILE A 3 4.11 -0.78 10.78
N THR A 4 3.11 -0.06 10.27
CA THR A 4 1.70 -0.36 10.52
C THR A 4 1.13 -0.99 9.25
N ALA A 5 0.65 -2.22 9.35
CA ALA A 5 -0.01 -2.90 8.26
C ALA A 5 -1.52 -2.71 8.37
N VAL A 6 -2.18 -2.45 7.25
CA VAL A 6 -3.64 -2.33 7.21
C VAL A 6 -4.17 -3.36 6.23
N GLY A 7 -5.00 -4.26 6.72
CA GLY A 7 -5.62 -5.29 5.90
C GLY A 7 -7.13 -5.07 5.79
N THR A 8 -7.72 -5.71 4.79
CA THR A 8 -9.16 -5.65 4.59
C THR A 8 -9.91 -6.67 5.47
N ASN A 9 -9.18 -7.60 6.06
CA ASN A 9 -9.73 -8.62 6.95
C ASN A 9 -8.70 -9.05 8.01
N SER A 10 -9.15 -9.73 9.05
CA SER A 10 -8.29 -10.14 10.16
C SER A 10 -7.23 -11.17 9.76
N THR A 11 -7.54 -12.03 8.80
CA THR A 11 -6.57 -13.03 8.32
C THR A 11 -5.36 -12.36 7.65
N ALA A 12 -5.62 -11.35 6.83
CA ALA A 12 -4.56 -10.56 6.19
C ALA A 12 -3.71 -9.83 7.24
N CYS A 13 -4.35 -9.24 8.25
CA CYS A 13 -3.64 -8.57 9.33
C CYS A 13 -2.74 -9.50 10.12
N GLU A 14 -3.23 -10.72 10.43
CA GLU A 14 -2.42 -11.73 11.12
C GLU A 14 -1.19 -12.12 10.29
N ALA A 15 -1.36 -12.29 8.98
CA ALA A 15 -0.25 -12.63 8.09
C ALA A 15 0.80 -11.52 8.07
N MET A 16 0.38 -10.27 8.06
CA MET A 16 1.28 -9.12 8.05
C MET A 16 2.04 -8.98 9.37
N LEU A 17 1.39 -9.25 10.50
CA LEU A 17 2.08 -9.28 11.80
C LEU A 17 3.13 -10.37 11.85
N LYS A 18 2.83 -11.56 11.34
CA LYS A 18 3.81 -12.65 11.24
C LYS A 18 4.97 -12.29 10.32
N GLY A 19 4.71 -11.46 9.30
CA GLY A 19 5.73 -10.98 8.38
C GLY A 19 6.62 -9.87 8.95
N GLY A 20 6.37 -9.41 10.16
CA GLY A 20 7.24 -8.45 10.84
C GLY A 20 6.69 -7.05 11.02
N ALA A 21 5.43 -6.81 10.69
CA ALA A 21 4.82 -5.50 10.97
C ALA A 21 4.77 -5.22 12.47
N SER A 22 4.99 -3.97 12.86
CA SER A 22 4.98 -3.57 14.26
C SER A 22 3.58 -3.64 14.85
N ARG A 23 2.57 -3.35 14.03
CA ARG A 23 1.16 -3.44 14.39
C ARG A 23 0.32 -3.61 13.13
N ALA A 24 -0.91 -4.03 13.30
CA ALA A 24 -1.84 -4.19 12.19
C ALA A 24 -3.23 -3.68 12.60
N ALA A 25 -3.98 -3.22 11.62
CA ALA A 25 -5.35 -2.75 11.82
C ALA A 25 -6.20 -3.22 10.63
N THR A 26 -7.50 -3.26 10.82
CA THR A 26 -8.43 -3.78 9.82
C THR A 26 -9.52 -2.75 9.51
N GLY A 27 -9.83 -2.60 8.24
CA GLY A 27 -11.00 -1.87 7.78
C GLY A 27 -10.75 -0.45 7.34
N GLU A 28 -11.84 0.17 6.90
CA GLU A 28 -11.82 1.49 6.26
C GLU A 28 -11.33 2.61 7.19
N ASN A 29 -11.88 2.67 8.39
CA ASN A 29 -11.50 3.73 9.32
C ASN A 29 -10.04 3.62 9.74
N ALA A 30 -9.57 2.40 9.97
CA ALA A 30 -8.17 2.16 10.31
C ALA A 30 -7.23 2.64 9.20
N LEU A 31 -7.58 2.40 7.94
CA LEU A 31 -6.80 2.88 6.81
C LEU A 31 -6.78 4.40 6.76
N ILE A 32 -7.93 5.04 6.93
CA ILE A 32 -8.05 6.49 6.88
C ILE A 32 -7.18 7.14 7.96
N VAL A 33 -7.24 6.61 9.19
CA VAL A 33 -6.44 7.13 10.31
C VAL A 33 -4.95 6.92 10.06
N ALA A 34 -4.56 5.74 9.59
CA ALA A 34 -3.17 5.43 9.29
C ALA A 34 -2.60 6.37 8.21
N CYS A 35 -3.38 6.68 7.18
CA CYS A 35 -2.96 7.59 6.12
C CYS A 35 -2.69 9.02 6.60
N ARG A 36 -3.33 9.44 7.67
CA ARG A 36 -3.10 10.77 8.25
C ARG A 36 -1.74 10.87 8.95
N ARG A 37 -1.20 9.75 9.41
CA ARG A 37 0.02 9.69 10.24
C ARG A 37 1.23 9.14 9.51
N ALA A 38 1.03 8.53 8.35
CA ALA A 38 2.10 7.86 7.63
C ALA A 38 3.06 8.87 7.00
N ASP A 39 4.33 8.52 6.98
CA ASP A 39 5.34 9.23 6.21
C ASP A 39 5.49 8.61 4.82
N VAL A 40 5.31 7.30 4.74
CA VAL A 40 5.38 6.54 3.48
C VAL A 40 4.25 5.53 3.48
N ILE A 41 3.55 5.44 2.36
CA ILE A 41 2.51 4.44 2.13
C ILE A 41 2.99 3.52 1.01
N VAL A 42 2.97 2.21 1.26
CA VAL A 42 3.35 1.21 0.26
C VAL A 42 2.19 0.27 0.01
N GLY A 43 1.91 -0.01 -1.23
CA GLY A 43 0.86 -0.97 -1.57
C GLY A 43 0.68 -1.14 -3.07
N PRO A 44 -0.24 -2.02 -3.47
CA PRO A 44 -0.58 -2.16 -4.89
C PRO A 44 -1.22 -0.88 -5.41
N VAL A 45 -1.08 -0.64 -6.71
CA VAL A 45 -1.61 0.59 -7.33
C VAL A 45 -3.12 0.74 -7.12
N GLY A 46 -3.84 -0.37 -6.97
CA GLY A 46 -5.29 -0.35 -6.77
C GLY A 46 -5.76 0.39 -5.52
N ILE A 47 -4.88 0.64 -4.55
CA ILE A 47 -5.29 1.33 -3.31
C ILE A 47 -5.65 2.80 -3.52
N VAL A 48 -5.30 3.39 -4.66
CA VAL A 48 -5.70 4.75 -5.03
C VAL A 48 -6.85 4.77 -6.03
N ILE A 49 -7.42 3.61 -6.34
CA ILE A 49 -8.50 3.48 -7.32
C ILE A 49 -9.77 3.04 -6.59
N ALA A 50 -10.79 3.89 -6.63
CA ALA A 50 -12.07 3.58 -5.99
C ALA A 50 -12.65 2.28 -6.57
N ASP A 51 -13.21 1.45 -5.68
CA ASP A 51 -13.83 0.16 -5.99
C ASP A 51 -12.87 -0.91 -6.55
N ALA A 52 -11.56 -0.67 -6.50
CA ALA A 52 -10.57 -1.65 -6.91
C ALA A 52 -10.51 -2.84 -5.93
N LEU A 53 -9.81 -3.89 -6.33
CA LEU A 53 -9.63 -5.12 -5.55
C LEU A 53 -10.98 -5.75 -5.19
N LEU A 54 -11.83 -5.91 -6.21
CA LEU A 54 -13.19 -6.48 -6.07
C LEU A 54 -14.06 -5.70 -5.08
N GLY A 55 -13.91 -4.40 -5.06
CA GLY A 55 -14.69 -3.52 -4.19
C GLY A 55 -14.16 -3.38 -2.77
N GLU A 56 -13.03 -4.00 -2.45
CA GLU A 56 -12.44 -3.87 -1.10
C GLU A 56 -11.93 -2.47 -0.82
N ILE A 57 -11.55 -1.73 -1.85
CA ILE A 57 -11.10 -0.34 -1.71
C ILE A 57 -12.29 0.58 -1.96
N SER A 58 -12.91 1.06 -0.89
CA SER A 58 -14.02 2.01 -1.02
C SER A 58 -13.52 3.36 -1.57
N PRO A 59 -14.43 4.18 -2.13
CA PRO A 59 -14.06 5.53 -2.55
C PRO A 59 -13.39 6.36 -1.45
N SER A 60 -13.86 6.23 -0.21
CA SER A 60 -13.27 6.93 0.93
C SER A 60 -11.84 6.46 1.23
N MET A 61 -11.57 5.17 1.08
CA MET A 61 -10.24 4.61 1.26
C MET A 61 -9.28 5.11 0.17
N ALA A 62 -9.68 5.03 -1.08
CA ALA A 62 -8.87 5.51 -2.20
C ALA A 62 -8.55 7.01 -2.05
N LYS A 63 -9.53 7.79 -1.64
CA LYS A 63 -9.36 9.22 -1.40
C LYS A 63 -8.36 9.47 -0.26
N ALA A 64 -8.47 8.74 0.83
CA ALA A 64 -7.57 8.90 1.98
C ALA A 64 -6.11 8.64 1.60
N VAL A 65 -5.86 7.58 0.84
CA VAL A 65 -4.52 7.25 0.35
C VAL A 65 -4.02 8.34 -0.60
N ALA A 66 -4.83 8.71 -1.57
CA ALA A 66 -4.45 9.66 -2.62
C ALA A 66 -4.20 11.06 -2.06
N GLN A 67 -4.95 11.48 -1.05
CA GLN A 67 -4.82 12.81 -0.44
C GLN A 67 -3.84 12.87 0.73
N SER A 68 -3.27 11.76 1.14
CA SER A 68 -2.28 11.74 2.22
C SER A 68 -1.05 12.56 1.84
N SER A 69 -0.44 13.23 2.81
CA SER A 69 0.83 13.92 2.62
C SER A 69 2.03 12.97 2.54
N ALA A 70 1.81 11.68 2.82
CA ALA A 70 2.85 10.66 2.73
C ALA A 70 3.34 10.49 1.28
N VAL A 71 4.58 10.06 1.14
CA VAL A 71 5.08 9.58 -0.16
C VAL A 71 4.44 8.23 -0.43
N ARG A 72 3.86 8.05 -1.60
CA ARG A 72 3.21 6.80 -1.98
C ARG A 72 4.12 5.99 -2.90
N VAL A 73 4.44 4.78 -2.49
CA VAL A 73 5.21 3.82 -3.27
C VAL A 73 4.24 2.74 -3.73
N LEU A 74 3.86 2.78 -4.98
CA LEU A 74 2.81 1.92 -5.52
C LEU A 74 3.39 0.85 -6.44
N LEU A 75 3.05 -0.41 -6.17
CA LEU A 75 3.47 -1.52 -7.00
C LEU A 75 2.43 -1.74 -8.11
N PRO A 76 2.86 -1.95 -9.37
CA PRO A 76 1.94 -2.18 -10.48
C PRO A 76 1.43 -3.63 -10.50
N VAL A 77 0.86 -4.08 -9.38
CA VAL A 77 0.24 -5.40 -9.21
C VAL A 77 -1.23 -5.22 -8.92
N ASN A 78 -2.04 -6.25 -9.18
CA ASN A 78 -3.49 -6.21 -8.95
C ASN A 78 -4.15 -4.98 -9.60
N LYS A 79 -3.73 -4.67 -10.82
CA LYS A 79 -4.14 -3.44 -11.51
C LYS A 79 -5.46 -3.58 -12.28
N CYS A 80 -6.03 -4.80 -12.33
CA CYS A 80 -7.30 -5.08 -13.01
C CYS A 80 -7.33 -4.49 -14.43
N ASP A 81 -8.28 -3.64 -14.75
CA ASP A 81 -8.42 -3.03 -16.07
C ASP A 81 -7.49 -1.83 -16.30
N ASN A 82 -6.55 -1.60 -15.39
CA ASN A 82 -5.60 -0.49 -15.50
C ASN A 82 -4.28 -0.98 -16.06
N LEU A 83 -3.83 -0.42 -17.16
CA LEU A 83 -2.57 -0.75 -17.78
C LEU A 83 -1.55 0.35 -17.44
N ILE A 84 -0.45 -0.05 -16.82
CA ILE A 84 0.60 0.90 -16.43
C ILE A 84 1.81 0.66 -17.33
N VAL A 85 2.11 1.64 -18.17
CA VAL A 85 3.21 1.52 -19.12
C VAL A 85 4.57 1.52 -18.41
N GLY A 86 5.54 0.87 -19.00
CA GLY A 86 6.90 0.85 -18.46
C GLY A 86 7.16 -0.19 -17.38
N THR A 87 6.18 -1.04 -17.06
CA THR A 87 6.29 -1.98 -15.95
C THR A 87 6.39 -3.45 -16.36
N GLY A 88 6.39 -3.74 -17.67
CA GLY A 88 6.46 -5.11 -18.16
C GLY A 88 7.80 -5.78 -17.84
N GLY A 89 7.76 -7.11 -17.70
CA GLY A 89 8.98 -7.91 -17.55
C GLY A 89 9.45 -8.14 -16.12
N PHE A 90 8.81 -7.57 -15.13
CA PHE A 90 9.18 -7.78 -13.73
C PHE A 90 8.25 -8.78 -13.03
N THR A 91 8.83 -9.65 -12.20
CA THR A 91 8.05 -10.53 -11.31
C THR A 91 7.56 -9.73 -10.11
N VAL A 92 6.57 -10.25 -9.39
CA VAL A 92 6.09 -9.62 -8.15
C VAL A 92 7.22 -9.50 -7.14
N SER A 93 8.06 -10.52 -7.01
CA SER A 93 9.21 -10.50 -6.10
C SER A 93 10.18 -9.38 -6.43
N GLU A 94 10.48 -9.17 -7.72
CA GLU A 94 11.35 -8.09 -8.17
C GLU A 94 10.74 -6.72 -7.88
N LEU A 95 9.42 -6.57 -8.07
CA LEU A 95 8.72 -5.32 -7.77
C LEU A 95 8.76 -5.01 -6.27
N ILE A 96 8.59 -6.03 -5.42
CA ILE A 96 8.69 -5.87 -3.98
C ILE A 96 10.10 -5.40 -3.59
N ASP A 97 11.14 -6.01 -4.17
CA ASP A 97 12.54 -5.62 -3.92
C ASP A 97 12.78 -4.16 -4.32
N GLN A 98 12.24 -3.73 -5.46
CA GLN A 98 12.34 -2.34 -5.89
C GLN A 98 11.61 -1.40 -4.93
N ALA A 99 10.45 -1.80 -4.41
CA ALA A 99 9.70 -1.00 -3.44
C ALA A 99 10.49 -0.83 -2.15
N VAL A 100 11.12 -1.90 -1.65
CA VAL A 100 11.94 -1.85 -0.45
C VAL A 100 13.12 -0.88 -0.63
N GLU A 101 13.83 -0.96 -1.75
CA GLU A 101 14.93 -0.05 -2.05
C GLU A 101 14.45 1.40 -2.16
N THR A 102 13.30 1.63 -2.79
CA THR A 102 12.73 2.96 -2.92
C THR A 102 12.43 3.56 -1.55
N VAL A 103 11.83 2.77 -0.64
CA VAL A 103 11.51 3.22 0.72
C VAL A 103 12.80 3.57 1.49
N LYS A 104 13.82 2.75 1.38
CA LYS A 104 15.12 3.02 2.03
C LYS A 104 15.72 4.33 1.55
N ASN A 105 15.63 4.61 0.27
CA ASN A 105 16.20 5.82 -0.32
C ASN A 105 15.42 7.09 0.07
N ILE A 106 14.13 7.00 0.31
CA ILE A 106 13.33 8.12 0.80
C ILE A 106 13.86 8.61 2.14
N GLY A 107 14.28 7.70 3.01
CA GLY A 107 14.82 8.05 4.33
C GLY A 107 16.18 8.75 4.29
N THR A 108 16.86 8.75 3.14
CA THR A 108 18.24 9.24 3.04
C THR A 108 18.43 10.44 2.12
N GLY A 109 17.45 10.92 1.41
CA GLY A 109 17.79 11.96 0.47
C GLY A 109 16.75 12.59 -0.38
N CYS A 110 15.55 12.56 0.02
CA CYS A 110 14.56 13.29 -0.76
C CYS A 110 14.63 14.76 -0.53
#